data_0ed05461e7280e0a5c35968de098d6c0
#
_entry.id   0ed05461e7280e0a5c35968de098d6c0
#
_cell.length_a   1.000
_cell.length_b   1.000
_cell.length_c   1.000
_cell.angle_alpha   90.00
_cell.angle_beta   90.00
_cell.angle_gamma   90.00
#
_symmetry.space_group_name_H-M   'P 1'
#
loop_
_entity.id
_entity.type
_entity.pdbx_description
1 polymer ?
#
loop_
_entity_poly.entity_id
_entity_poly.type
_entity_poly.pdbx_seq_one_letter_code
_entity_poly.pdbx_strand_id
1 'polypeptide(L)' 'MKMIEAFKEDINNSLKEIQENTIKQVKELNKMVQELKMEIETIKKTQMEANLEIENLGKRSAATDASITNRIQEIESQT' A
#
# COMPACT_ATOMS: atom_id res chain seq x y z
N MET A 1 -48.18 17.24 30.13
CA MET A 1 -46.86 17.89 30.09
C MET A 1 -45.73 16.92 30.41
N LYS A 2 -45.85 16.01 31.35
CA LYS A 2 -44.83 15.02 31.69
C LYS A 2 -44.50 14.08 30.53
N MET A 3 -45.46 13.73 29.68
CA MET A 3 -45.25 12.87 28.50
C MET A 3 -44.37 13.52 27.45
N ILE A 4 -44.56 14.83 27.24
CA ILE A 4 -43.76 15.58 26.24
C ILE A 4 -42.30 15.71 26.70
N GLU A 5 -42.10 15.94 28.01
CA GLU A 5 -40.75 16.03 28.57
C GLU A 5 -40.01 14.70 28.50
N ALA A 6 -40.71 13.60 28.83
CA ALA A 6 -40.16 12.26 28.72
C ALA A 6 -39.80 11.92 27.25
N PHE A 7 -40.65 12.31 26.32
CA PHE A 7 -40.42 12.10 24.89
C PHE A 7 -39.20 12.87 24.42
N LYS A 8 -39.07 14.14 24.83
CA LYS A 8 -37.88 14.95 24.50
C LYS A 8 -36.60 14.35 25.07
N GLU A 9 -36.65 13.85 26.27
CA GLU A 9 -35.51 13.21 26.93
C GLU A 9 -35.10 11.94 26.18
N ASP A 10 -36.05 11.13 25.76
CA ASP A 10 -35.80 9.92 24.99
C ASP A 10 -35.17 10.26 23.64
N ILE A 11 -35.66 11.30 22.97
CA ILE A 11 -35.07 11.77 21.68
C ILE A 11 -33.64 12.24 21.92
N ASN A 12 -33.39 13.04 22.94
CA ASN A 12 -32.06 13.54 23.25
C ASN A 12 -31.07 12.40 23.54
N ASN A 13 -31.52 11.39 24.29
CA ASN A 13 -30.71 10.22 24.60
C ASN A 13 -30.38 9.42 23.32
N SER A 14 -31.37 9.24 22.44
CA SER A 14 -31.17 8.57 21.16
C SER A 14 -30.20 9.32 20.27
N LEU A 15 -30.31 10.65 20.21
CA LEU A 15 -29.40 11.49 19.45
C LEU A 15 -27.96 11.39 19.97
N LYS A 16 -27.77 11.37 21.27
CA LYS A 16 -26.45 11.19 21.89
C LYS A 16 -25.85 9.85 21.52
N GLU A 17 -26.63 8.77 21.57
CA GLU A 17 -26.17 7.44 21.17
C GLU A 17 -25.74 7.41 19.70
N ILE A 18 -26.54 8.01 18.83
CA ILE A 18 -26.20 8.10 17.40
C ILE A 18 -24.91 8.88 17.21
N GLN A 19 -24.74 10.01 17.88
CA GLN A 19 -23.52 10.81 17.81
C GLN A 19 -22.30 10.04 18.30
N GLU A 20 -22.42 9.37 19.43
CA GLU A 20 -21.32 8.57 19.98
C GLU A 20 -20.94 7.43 19.06
N ASN A 21 -21.92 6.72 18.52
CA ASN A 21 -21.69 5.65 17.55
C ASN A 21 -21.04 6.17 16.28
N THR A 22 -21.50 7.32 15.79
CA THR A 22 -20.93 7.94 14.58
C THR A 22 -19.48 8.34 14.80
N ILE A 23 -19.15 8.96 15.94
CA ILE A 23 -17.79 9.34 16.29
C ILE A 23 -16.89 8.11 16.36
N LYS A 24 -17.38 7.06 16.98
CA LYS A 24 -16.64 5.80 17.08
C LYS A 24 -16.36 5.19 15.72
N GLN A 25 -17.36 5.16 14.84
CA GLN A 25 -17.22 4.65 13.48
C GLN A 25 -16.22 5.48 12.66
N VAL A 26 -16.28 6.80 12.79
CA VAL A 26 -15.33 7.69 12.08
C VAL A 26 -13.90 7.43 12.57
N LYS A 27 -13.69 7.25 13.85
CA LYS A 27 -12.36 6.92 14.40
C LYS A 27 -11.84 5.59 13.84
N GLU A 28 -12.70 4.58 13.78
CA GLU A 28 -12.33 3.28 13.21
C GLU A 28 -11.99 3.38 11.73
N LEU A 29 -12.78 4.14 10.96
CA LEU A 29 -12.52 4.37 9.55
C LEU A 29 -11.20 5.10 9.34
N ASN A 30 -10.91 6.12 10.13
CA ASN A 30 -9.65 6.85 10.05
C ASN A 30 -8.46 5.94 10.35
N LYS A 31 -8.61 5.05 11.32
CA LYS A 31 -7.58 4.06 11.64
C LYS A 31 -7.34 3.12 10.46
N MET A 32 -8.40 2.64 9.84
CA MET A 32 -8.30 1.78 8.65
C MET A 32 -7.62 2.50 7.48
N VAL A 33 -7.96 3.76 7.26
CA VAL A 33 -7.33 4.58 6.21
C VAL A 33 -5.84 4.72 6.47
N GLN A 34 -5.43 4.95 7.71
CA GLN A 34 -4.01 5.04 8.06
C GLN A 34 -3.27 3.72 7.83
N GLU A 35 -3.89 2.61 8.21
CA GLU A 35 -3.33 1.28 7.98
C GLU A 35 -3.17 1.00 6.47
N LEU A 36 -4.17 1.35 5.67
CA LEU A 36 -4.11 1.20 4.21
C LEU A 36 -2.99 2.05 3.60
N LYS A 37 -2.81 3.28 4.07
CA LYS A 37 -1.72 4.14 3.59
C LYS A 37 -0.36 3.51 3.88
N MET A 38 -0.19 2.93 5.05
CA MET A 38 1.07 2.25 5.42
C MET A 38 1.30 1.03 4.53
N GLU A 39 0.26 0.25 4.26
CA GLU A 39 0.35 -0.91 3.37
C GLU A 39 0.72 -0.49 1.94
N ILE A 40 0.11 0.58 1.45
CA ILE A 40 0.42 1.11 0.11
C ILE A 40 1.88 1.55 0.03
N GLU A 41 2.40 2.22 1.04
CA GLU A 41 3.81 2.62 1.08
C GLU A 41 4.74 1.42 1.07
N THR A 42 4.40 0.37 1.82
CA THR A 42 5.15 -0.88 1.84
C THR A 42 5.15 -1.54 0.46
N ILE A 43 4.00 -1.59 -0.20
CA ILE A 43 3.87 -2.14 -1.54
C ILE A 43 4.73 -1.36 -2.54
N LYS A 44 4.67 -0.03 -2.49
CA LYS A 44 5.50 0.84 -3.36
C LYS A 44 6.98 0.58 -3.17
N LYS A 45 7.42 0.46 -1.93
CA LYS A 45 8.81 0.18 -1.61
C LYS A 45 9.25 -1.17 -2.16
N THR A 46 8.41 -2.19 -1.98
CA THR A 46 8.66 -3.54 -2.49
C THR A 46 8.74 -3.53 -4.03
N GLN A 47 7.85 -2.80 -4.70
CA GLN A 47 7.89 -2.67 -6.16
C GLN A 47 9.16 -1.98 -6.64
N MET A 48 9.61 -0.94 -5.96
CA MET A 48 10.86 -0.27 -6.29
C MET A 48 12.05 -1.20 -6.16
N GLU A 49 12.10 -1.98 -5.09
CA GLU A 49 13.16 -2.97 -4.88
C GLU A 49 13.14 -4.04 -5.96
N ALA A 50 11.96 -4.55 -6.31
CA ALA A 50 11.81 -5.53 -7.37
C ALA A 50 12.24 -4.97 -8.73
N ASN A 51 11.88 -3.73 -9.03
CA ASN A 51 12.28 -3.07 -10.28
C ASN A 51 13.79 -2.89 -10.36
N LEU A 52 14.44 -2.54 -9.24
CA LEU A 52 15.90 -2.43 -9.18
C LEU A 52 16.58 -3.79 -9.40
N GLU A 53 16.04 -4.86 -8.84
CA GLU A 53 16.56 -6.20 -9.07
C GLU A 53 16.42 -6.62 -10.52
N ILE A 54 15.27 -6.35 -11.14
CA ILE A 54 15.04 -6.65 -12.55
C ILE A 54 16.03 -5.87 -13.42
N GLU A 55 16.25 -4.60 -13.12
CA GLU A 55 17.21 -3.76 -13.84
C GLU A 55 18.63 -4.30 -13.69
N ASN A 56 19.03 -4.69 -12.50
CA ASN A 56 20.35 -5.26 -12.24
C ASN A 56 20.54 -6.61 -12.95
N LEU A 57 19.50 -7.44 -12.97
CA LEU A 57 19.54 -8.71 -13.70
C LEU A 57 19.69 -8.47 -15.21
N GLY A 58 18.99 -7.47 -15.74
CA GLY A 58 19.11 -7.07 -17.14
C GLY A 58 20.54 -6.63 -17.49
N LYS A 59 21.16 -5.84 -16.63
CA LYS A 59 22.57 -5.39 -16.82
C LYS A 59 23.55 -6.55 -16.75
N ARG A 60 23.35 -7.47 -15.82
CA ARG A 60 24.19 -8.68 -15.72
C ARG A 60 24.05 -9.57 -16.95
N SER A 61 22.83 -9.75 -17.41
CA SER A 61 22.56 -10.55 -18.61
C SER A 61 23.24 -9.94 -19.84
N ALA A 62 23.12 -8.63 -20.02
CA ALA A 62 23.78 -7.92 -21.12
C ALA A 62 25.29 -8.03 -21.04
N ALA A 63 25.88 -7.89 -19.87
CA ALA A 63 27.33 -8.03 -19.67
C ALA A 63 27.80 -9.45 -19.96
N THR A 64 27.04 -10.45 -19.56
CA THR A 64 27.33 -11.86 -19.84
C THR A 64 27.28 -12.13 -21.34
N ASP A 65 26.25 -11.65 -22.03
CA ASP A 65 26.09 -11.82 -23.45
C ASP A 65 27.25 -11.16 -24.20
N ALA A 66 27.66 -9.97 -23.81
CA ALA A 66 28.80 -9.28 -24.40
C ALA A 66 30.11 -10.05 -24.20
N SER A 67 30.30 -10.60 -23.01
CA SER A 67 31.51 -11.41 -22.70
C SER A 67 31.54 -12.68 -23.55
N ILE A 68 30.43 -13.37 -23.71
CA ILE A 68 30.32 -14.57 -24.55
C ILE A 68 30.58 -14.23 -25.99
N THR A 69 30.02 -13.16 -26.51
CA THR A 69 30.22 -12.71 -27.88
C THR A 69 31.69 -12.40 -28.12
N ASN A 70 32.38 -11.72 -27.22
CA ASN A 70 33.82 -11.41 -27.36
C ASN A 70 34.67 -12.66 -27.41
N ARG A 71 34.35 -13.67 -26.59
CA ARG A 71 35.06 -14.96 -26.59
C ARG A 71 34.86 -15.70 -27.88
N ILE A 72 33.66 -15.70 -28.43
CA ILE A 72 33.37 -16.32 -29.74
C ILE A 72 34.19 -15.66 -30.85
N GLN A 73 34.24 -14.32 -30.85
CA GLN A 73 35.02 -13.57 -31.82
C GLN A 73 36.53 -13.88 -31.71
N GLU A 74 37.06 -14.01 -30.52
CA GLU A 74 38.46 -14.37 -30.30
C GLU A 74 38.75 -15.76 -30.86
N ILE A 75 37.89 -16.73 -30.62
CA ILE A 75 38.04 -18.08 -31.13
C ILE A 75 37.98 -18.07 -32.66
N GLU A 76 37.06 -17.35 -33.28
CA GLU A 76 36.94 -17.23 -34.71
C GLU A 76 38.19 -16.59 -35.34
N SER A 77 38.77 -15.60 -34.67
CA SER A 77 39.98 -14.93 -35.13
C SER A 77 41.20 -15.83 -35.09
N GLN A 78 41.24 -16.82 -34.22
CA GLN A 78 42.38 -17.75 -34.10
C GLN A 78 42.33 -18.90 -35.09
N THR A 79 41.18 -19.16 -35.63
CA THR A 79 40.99 -20.21 -36.63
C THR A 79 41.01 -19.65 -38.04
#